data_bc54335f49430097ef93d44e7e7e762c
#
_entry.id   bc54335f49430097ef93d44e7e7e762c
#
_cell.length_a   1.000
_cell.length_b   1.000
_cell.length_c   1.000
_cell.angle_alpha   90.00
_cell.angle_beta   90.00
_cell.angle_gamma   90.00
#
_symmetry.space_group_name_H-M   'P 1'
#
loop_
_entity.id
_entity.type
_entity.pdbx_description
1 polymer ?
#
loop_
_entity_poly.entity_id
_entity_poly.type
_entity_poly.pdbx_seq_one_letter_code
_entity_poly.pdbx_strand_id
1 'polypeptide(L)'
;MSAPRTLGADPSSPITIAILAMGGQGGGVLVDWIVDLATHNHYLAQATSVAGVAQRTGATIYYIELYAQAHIAASGKTPVLAQMPVPGEVDIVIASELMEAGRAMQRGLVTSDRTTLITSSHRDYATLEKVNPGNGIADASAVLTAGVTHAKRFLHDDMQAIAAQQRSVLSAALFGALAGAAELPFQDAAYEDTIQRAGIGVEASLRCFQAGLQSTRQPVKQELVQDPMATAPRPLPARAAAAQVEPLRARIEKEFPRECHAMLGAGLQRVLEFQDIAYGCEYLERMSTLHQHGLAHGGAAHAHLATLAAARWVAVAMSYDDVIRVAELKTRWQRTQRLREEVGAGRDEVVGSVEFF
;
A
#
# COMPACT_ATOMS: atom_id res chain seq x y z
N MET A 1 23.91 26.33 13.08
CA MET A 1 22.81 25.38 13.34
C MET A 1 21.63 26.21 13.84
N SER A 2 20.57 26.33 13.07
CA SER A 2 19.34 27.00 13.50
C SER A 2 18.68 26.20 14.61
N ALA A 3 18.06 26.87 15.61
CA ALA A 3 17.30 26.21 16.65
C ALA A 3 16.17 25.36 16.04
N PRO A 4 15.79 24.23 16.64
CA PRO A 4 14.70 23.42 16.13
C PRO A 4 13.41 24.26 16.09
N ARG A 5 12.76 24.31 14.93
CA ARG A 5 11.50 25.02 14.74
C ARG A 5 10.40 24.27 15.51
N THR A 6 9.78 24.93 16.48
CA THR A 6 8.58 24.42 17.14
C THR A 6 7.38 24.78 16.29
N LEU A 7 6.67 23.78 15.77
CA LEU A 7 5.50 24.03 14.92
C LEU A 7 4.40 24.76 15.70
N GLY A 8 3.80 25.76 15.05
CA GLY A 8 2.75 26.60 15.65
C GLY A 8 3.25 27.70 16.59
N ALA A 9 4.55 27.79 16.87
CA ALA A 9 5.11 28.87 17.69
C ALA A 9 5.36 30.17 16.92
N ASP A 10 5.54 30.07 15.60
CA ASP A 10 5.77 31.24 14.73
C ASP A 10 4.41 31.83 14.29
N PRO A 11 4.10 33.09 14.70
CA PRO A 11 2.86 33.75 14.31
C PRO A 11 2.79 34.15 12.83
N SER A 12 3.87 34.00 12.10
CA SER A 12 3.93 34.36 10.68
C SER A 12 3.58 33.20 9.74
N SER A 13 3.56 31.95 10.22
CA SER A 13 3.36 30.79 9.36
C SER A 13 2.43 29.72 9.98
N PRO A 14 1.51 29.13 9.19
CA PRO A 14 0.73 27.99 9.61
C PRO A 14 1.59 26.73 9.76
N ILE A 15 1.05 25.71 10.44
CA ILE A 15 1.54 24.34 10.35
C ILE A 15 0.95 23.74 9.08
N THR A 16 1.78 23.14 8.25
CA THR A 16 1.40 22.65 6.92
C THR A 16 1.50 21.12 6.86
N ILE A 17 0.43 20.45 6.45
CA ILE A 17 0.35 19.00 6.37
C ILE A 17 -0.13 18.60 4.97
N ALA A 18 0.60 17.73 4.29
CA ALA A 18 0.16 17.13 3.05
C ALA A 18 -0.09 15.62 3.25
N ILE A 19 -1.24 15.11 2.82
CA ILE A 19 -1.59 13.70 2.89
C ILE A 19 -1.76 13.18 1.47
N LEU A 20 -0.99 12.15 1.11
CA LEU A 20 -1.11 11.45 -0.16
C LEU A 20 -1.72 10.08 0.11
N ALA A 21 -2.93 9.87 -0.37
CA ALA A 21 -3.65 8.63 -0.15
C ALA A 21 -4.30 8.10 -1.42
N MET A 22 -4.21 6.80 -1.63
CA MET A 22 -4.95 6.13 -2.69
C MET A 22 -6.45 6.04 -2.34
N GLY A 23 -7.28 5.93 -3.37
CA GLY A 23 -8.72 5.76 -3.19
C GLY A 23 -9.03 4.56 -2.31
N GLY A 24 -9.94 4.74 -1.33
CA GLY A 24 -10.31 3.68 -0.38
C GLY A 24 -9.41 3.52 0.84
N GLN A 25 -8.26 4.21 0.92
CA GLN A 25 -7.33 4.09 2.06
C GLN A 25 -7.63 5.07 3.22
N GLY A 26 -8.82 5.66 3.25
CA GLY A 26 -9.27 6.48 4.40
C GLY A 26 -8.61 7.86 4.52
N GLY A 27 -8.02 8.40 3.44
CA GLY A 27 -7.39 9.71 3.45
C GLY A 27 -8.33 10.83 3.90
N GLY A 28 -9.60 10.82 3.45
CA GLY A 28 -10.61 11.78 3.88
C GLY A 28 -10.91 11.71 5.39
N VAL A 29 -11.04 10.50 5.94
CA VAL A 29 -11.27 10.30 7.38
C VAL A 29 -10.10 10.85 8.20
N LEU A 30 -8.86 10.63 7.74
CA LEU A 30 -7.68 11.17 8.40
C LEU A 30 -7.67 12.71 8.38
N VAL A 31 -8.07 13.33 7.28
CA VAL A 31 -8.24 14.78 7.16
C VAL A 31 -9.28 15.30 8.15
N ASP A 32 -10.46 14.68 8.18
CA ASP A 32 -11.55 15.08 9.07
C ASP A 32 -11.13 15.01 10.54
N TRP A 33 -10.39 13.97 10.93
CA TRP A 33 -9.86 13.83 12.28
C TRP A 33 -8.81 14.90 12.61
N ILE A 34 -7.90 15.22 11.68
CA ILE A 34 -6.89 16.28 11.91
C ILE A 34 -7.55 17.66 12.05
N VAL A 35 -8.58 17.93 11.24
CA VAL A 35 -9.34 19.19 11.32
C VAL A 35 -10.13 19.28 12.63
N ASP A 36 -10.80 18.20 13.04
CA ASP A 36 -11.51 18.12 14.32
C ASP A 36 -10.56 18.30 15.50
N LEU A 37 -9.43 17.59 15.51
CA LEU A 37 -8.38 17.73 16.51
C LEU A 37 -7.92 19.19 16.65
N ALA A 38 -7.57 19.83 15.53
CA ALA A 38 -7.08 21.20 15.53
C ALA A 38 -8.14 22.19 16.01
N THR A 39 -9.37 22.04 15.55
CA THR A 39 -10.49 22.94 15.89
C THR A 39 -10.79 22.90 17.39
N HIS A 40 -10.82 21.70 17.99
CA HIS A 40 -11.06 21.55 19.43
C HIS A 40 -9.87 21.97 20.31
N ASN A 41 -8.68 22.12 19.70
CA ASN A 41 -7.49 22.60 20.40
C ASN A 41 -7.13 24.04 20.03
N HIS A 42 -8.12 24.85 19.68
CA HIS A 42 -7.98 26.30 19.43
C HIS A 42 -7.08 26.64 18.23
N TYR A 43 -7.15 25.84 17.16
CA TYR A 43 -6.55 26.18 15.88
C TYR A 43 -7.64 26.44 14.83
N LEU A 44 -7.41 27.43 13.99
CA LEU A 44 -8.14 27.56 12.72
C LEU A 44 -7.53 26.51 11.77
N ALA A 45 -8.38 25.67 11.20
CA ALA A 45 -7.96 24.63 10.26
C ALA A 45 -8.65 24.84 8.91
N GLN A 46 -7.88 24.76 7.83
CA GLN A 46 -8.38 24.68 6.47
C GLN A 46 -7.87 23.40 5.82
N ALA A 47 -8.77 22.63 5.24
CA ALA A 47 -8.42 21.45 4.46
C ALA A 47 -8.91 21.61 3.02
N THR A 48 -8.10 21.17 2.08
CA THR A 48 -8.44 21.10 0.66
C THR A 48 -8.08 19.72 0.13
N SER A 49 -8.72 19.31 -0.96
CA SER A 49 -8.38 18.08 -1.64
C SER A 49 -8.22 18.31 -3.14
N VAL A 50 -7.12 17.80 -3.68
CA VAL A 50 -6.91 17.72 -5.11
C VAL A 50 -7.05 16.25 -5.48
N ALA A 51 -8.22 15.89 -5.99
CA ALA A 51 -8.47 14.55 -6.47
C ALA A 51 -7.48 14.25 -7.60
N GLY A 52 -6.60 13.29 -7.40
CA GLY A 52 -5.91 12.65 -8.51
C GLY A 52 -6.97 12.05 -9.41
N VAL A 53 -6.80 12.16 -10.75
CA VAL A 53 -7.74 11.56 -11.68
C VAL A 53 -7.71 10.06 -11.44
N ALA A 54 -8.70 9.56 -10.72
CA ALA A 54 -8.81 8.19 -10.18
C ALA A 54 -8.60 7.10 -11.24
N GLN A 55 -8.85 7.43 -12.48
CA GLN A 55 -8.73 6.52 -13.62
C GLN A 55 -7.29 6.14 -14.00
N ARG A 56 -6.28 6.81 -13.49
CA ARG A 56 -4.88 6.58 -13.90
C ARG A 56 -3.90 6.25 -12.79
N THR A 57 -4.06 6.75 -11.58
CA THR A 57 -3.18 6.41 -10.43
C THR A 57 -3.84 6.56 -9.07
N GLY A 58 -5.10 7.03 -9.01
CA GLY A 58 -5.95 6.96 -7.81
C GLY A 58 -5.54 7.73 -6.57
N ALA A 59 -4.41 8.42 -6.56
CA ALA A 59 -3.96 9.13 -5.37
C ALA A 59 -4.58 10.53 -5.30
N THR A 60 -5.21 10.82 -4.17
CA THR A 60 -5.68 12.15 -3.80
C THR A 60 -4.64 12.81 -2.91
N ILE A 61 -4.35 14.07 -3.17
CA ILE A 61 -3.56 14.92 -2.27
C ILE A 61 -4.52 15.75 -1.47
N TYR A 62 -4.46 15.59 -0.16
CA TYR A 62 -5.12 16.48 0.78
C TYR A 62 -4.06 17.44 1.35
N TYR A 63 -4.45 18.68 1.53
CA TYR A 63 -3.59 19.69 2.11
C TYR A 63 -4.30 20.40 3.25
N ILE A 64 -3.64 20.50 4.39
CA ILE A 64 -4.19 21.07 5.60
C ILE A 64 -3.24 22.16 6.10
N GLU A 65 -3.78 23.31 6.44
CA GLU A 65 -3.09 24.35 7.19
C GLU A 65 -3.75 24.59 8.53
N LEU A 66 -2.96 24.61 9.59
CA LEU A 66 -3.38 24.86 10.96
C LEU A 66 -2.74 26.16 11.46
N TYR A 67 -3.58 27.08 11.95
CA TYR A 67 -3.09 28.36 12.47
C TYR A 67 -3.67 28.63 13.86
N ALA A 68 -2.82 28.91 14.84
CA ALA A 68 -3.24 29.08 16.22
C ALA A 68 -4.16 30.29 16.39
N GLN A 69 -5.34 30.10 16.99
CA GLN A 69 -6.29 31.19 17.25
C GLN A 69 -5.72 32.28 18.15
N ALA A 70 -4.78 31.95 19.03
CA ALA A 70 -4.07 32.93 19.84
C ALA A 70 -3.35 33.99 19.00
N HIS A 71 -2.79 33.62 17.84
CA HIS A 71 -2.13 34.58 16.95
C HIS A 71 -3.15 35.46 16.21
N ILE A 72 -4.35 34.94 15.89
CA ILE A 72 -5.44 35.75 15.35
C ILE A 72 -5.88 36.77 16.39
N ALA A 73 -6.09 36.35 17.63
CA ALA A 73 -6.50 37.22 18.71
C ALA A 73 -5.46 38.31 18.99
N ALA A 74 -4.17 37.99 18.96
CA ALA A 74 -3.07 38.95 19.21
C ALA A 74 -2.90 39.93 18.06
N SER A 75 -3.08 39.51 16.81
CA SER A 75 -2.86 40.37 15.62
C SER A 75 -4.10 41.12 15.17
N GLY A 76 -5.29 40.66 15.55
CA GLY A 76 -6.58 41.12 15.03
C GLY A 76 -6.82 40.82 13.53
N LYS A 77 -5.99 39.98 12.92
CA LYS A 77 -6.04 39.67 11.49
C LYS A 77 -6.30 38.17 11.27
N THR A 78 -7.26 37.87 10.43
CA THR A 78 -7.50 36.48 9.97
C THR A 78 -6.45 36.13 8.90
N PRO A 79 -5.77 34.98 9.02
CA PRO A 79 -4.80 34.56 8.01
C PRO A 79 -5.49 34.15 6.70
N VAL A 80 -4.81 34.34 5.60
CA VAL A 80 -5.18 33.73 4.31
C VAL A 80 -4.39 32.43 4.20
N LEU A 81 -5.09 31.33 4.19
CA LEU A 81 -4.53 29.98 4.11
C LEU A 81 -4.44 29.52 2.66
N ALA A 82 -3.42 28.76 2.33
CA ALA A 82 -3.19 28.26 0.98
C ALA A 82 -4.12 27.05 0.65
N GLN A 83 -4.42 26.89 -0.63
CA GLN A 83 -5.26 25.77 -1.12
C GLN A 83 -4.46 24.55 -1.59
N MET A 84 -3.15 24.70 -1.78
CA MET A 84 -2.29 23.63 -2.28
C MET A 84 -0.93 23.65 -1.56
N PRO A 85 -0.29 22.48 -1.39
CA PRO A 85 1.04 22.41 -0.84
C PRO A 85 2.04 23.07 -1.77
N VAL A 86 2.94 23.88 -1.20
CA VAL A 86 4.06 24.47 -1.91
C VAL A 86 5.28 23.58 -1.72
N PRO A 87 5.99 23.19 -2.80
CA PRO A 87 7.24 22.44 -2.68
C PRO A 87 8.25 23.16 -1.76
N GLY A 88 8.86 22.40 -0.84
CA GLY A 88 9.78 22.94 0.15
C GLY A 88 9.14 23.57 1.39
N GLU A 89 7.81 23.75 1.41
CA GLU A 89 7.13 24.48 2.49
C GLU A 89 6.18 23.60 3.33
N VAL A 90 6.33 22.26 3.24
CA VAL A 90 5.49 21.32 3.98
C VAL A 90 6.18 20.80 5.23
N ASP A 91 5.56 20.98 6.39
CA ASP A 91 6.11 20.54 7.68
C ASP A 91 5.94 19.02 7.89
N ILE A 92 4.77 18.49 7.55
CA ILE A 92 4.44 17.07 7.74
C ILE A 92 3.87 16.50 6.44
N VAL A 93 4.43 15.39 5.99
CA VAL A 93 3.87 14.61 4.88
C VAL A 93 3.45 13.24 5.41
N ILE A 94 2.19 12.86 5.14
CA ILE A 94 1.67 11.54 5.48
C ILE A 94 1.32 10.80 4.18
N ALA A 95 1.91 9.64 3.96
CA ALA A 95 1.64 8.81 2.81
C ALA A 95 0.95 7.51 3.23
N SER A 96 -0.21 7.21 2.64
CA SER A 96 -0.99 6.03 3.01
C SER A 96 -0.31 4.72 2.60
N GLU A 97 0.55 4.73 1.57
CA GLU A 97 1.38 3.60 1.14
C GLU A 97 2.75 4.09 0.63
N LEU A 98 3.68 3.18 0.43
CA LEU A 98 5.09 3.52 0.22
C LEU A 98 5.36 4.31 -1.07
N MET A 99 4.67 4.01 -2.18
CA MET A 99 4.91 4.75 -3.44
C MET A 99 4.35 6.16 -3.41
N GLU A 100 3.35 6.42 -2.58
CA GLU A 100 2.86 7.77 -2.35
C GLU A 100 3.90 8.63 -1.59
N ALA A 101 4.69 8.02 -0.69
CA ALA A 101 5.87 8.69 -0.11
C ALA A 101 6.91 9.03 -1.20
N GLY A 102 7.20 8.10 -2.11
CA GLY A 102 8.05 8.34 -3.28
C GLY A 102 7.54 9.49 -4.14
N ARG A 103 6.24 9.52 -4.39
CA ARG A 103 5.59 10.59 -5.16
C ARG A 103 5.68 11.95 -4.46
N ALA A 104 5.51 11.99 -3.13
CA ALA A 104 5.67 13.21 -2.35
C ALA A 104 7.09 13.78 -2.46
N MET A 105 8.10 12.92 -2.39
CA MET A 105 9.50 13.30 -2.59
C MET A 105 9.75 13.84 -4.01
N GLN A 106 9.26 13.14 -5.05
CA GLN A 106 9.40 13.59 -6.44
C GLN A 106 8.72 14.94 -6.71
N ARG A 107 7.65 15.26 -5.99
CA ARG A 107 6.97 16.55 -6.07
C ARG A 107 7.65 17.65 -5.27
N GLY A 108 8.75 17.36 -4.58
CA GLY A 108 9.47 18.31 -3.75
C GLY A 108 8.73 18.70 -2.46
N LEU A 109 7.73 17.92 -2.04
CA LEU A 109 6.99 18.18 -0.79
C LEU A 109 7.79 17.76 0.44
N VAL A 110 8.81 16.95 0.27
CA VAL A 110 9.66 16.42 1.35
C VAL A 110 11.04 17.02 1.23
N THR A 111 11.51 17.68 2.29
CA THR A 111 12.85 18.28 2.36
C THR A 111 13.58 17.89 3.65
N SER A 112 14.91 17.80 3.56
CA SER A 112 15.77 17.31 4.65
C SER A 112 15.95 18.31 5.81
N ASP A 113 15.59 19.57 5.59
CA ASP A 113 15.67 20.63 6.58
C ASP A 113 14.35 20.88 7.32
N ARG A 114 13.22 20.47 6.72
CA ARG A 114 11.90 20.85 7.23
C ARG A 114 10.97 19.66 7.50
N THR A 115 10.83 18.72 6.57
CA THR A 115 9.70 17.83 6.50
C THR A 115 9.87 16.58 7.37
N THR A 116 8.89 16.30 8.24
CA THR A 116 8.69 14.97 8.82
C THR A 116 7.81 14.14 7.88
N LEU A 117 8.37 13.06 7.33
CA LEU A 117 7.68 12.12 6.45
C LEU A 117 7.22 10.91 7.26
N ILE A 118 5.91 10.68 7.27
CA ILE A 118 5.25 9.52 7.89
C ILE A 118 4.65 8.67 6.76
N THR A 119 4.96 7.39 6.69
CA THR A 119 4.39 6.52 5.66
C THR A 119 4.10 5.12 6.16
N SER A 120 3.07 4.50 5.58
CA SER A 120 2.96 3.05 5.66
C SER A 120 3.91 2.40 4.67
N SER A 121 4.65 1.38 5.13
CA SER A 121 5.61 0.66 4.29
C SER A 121 4.98 -0.42 3.41
N HIS A 122 3.68 -0.73 3.60
CA HIS A 122 2.99 -1.67 2.73
C HIS A 122 2.90 -1.16 1.29
N ARG A 123 2.67 -2.07 0.36
CA ARG A 123 2.57 -1.77 -1.07
C ARG A 123 1.15 -2.03 -1.56
N ASP A 124 0.60 -1.03 -2.22
CA ASP A 124 -0.61 -1.15 -3.03
C ASP A 124 -0.27 -0.76 -4.48
N TYR A 125 -0.29 -1.76 -5.37
CA TYR A 125 0.24 -1.58 -6.71
C TYR A 125 -0.65 -0.70 -7.56
N ALA A 126 -0.09 0.39 -8.07
CA ALA A 126 -0.75 1.28 -9.01
C ALA A 126 -1.09 0.56 -10.32
N THR A 127 -2.10 1.07 -11.04
CA THR A 127 -2.49 0.51 -12.34
C THR A 127 -1.31 0.45 -13.31
N LEU A 128 -0.44 1.46 -13.32
CA LEU A 128 0.74 1.51 -14.18
C LEU A 128 1.75 0.39 -13.88
N GLU A 129 1.88 -0.02 -12.62
CA GLU A 129 2.73 -1.15 -12.26
C GLU A 129 2.13 -2.49 -12.71
N LYS A 130 0.80 -2.58 -12.73
CA LYS A 130 0.05 -3.80 -13.11
C LYS A 130 -0.05 -4.02 -14.61
N VAL A 131 -0.15 -2.95 -15.40
CA VAL A 131 -0.34 -3.05 -16.87
C VAL A 131 0.96 -3.08 -17.66
N ASN A 132 2.09 -2.81 -17.05
CA ASN A 132 3.38 -2.81 -17.73
C ASN A 132 3.75 -4.24 -18.18
N PRO A 133 4.03 -4.48 -19.46
CA PRO A 133 4.59 -5.75 -19.91
C PRO A 133 5.92 -6.03 -19.22
N GLY A 134 6.05 -7.17 -18.56
CA GLY A 134 7.21 -7.51 -17.75
C GLY A 134 7.02 -7.17 -16.26
N ASN A 135 8.10 -6.95 -15.54
CA ASN A 135 8.06 -6.50 -14.16
C ASN A 135 7.95 -4.97 -14.12
N GLY A 136 6.72 -4.48 -13.96
CA GLY A 136 6.44 -3.05 -13.81
C GLY A 136 6.50 -2.55 -12.37
N ILE A 137 6.81 -3.44 -11.41
CA ILE A 137 6.80 -3.11 -9.99
C ILE A 137 8.01 -2.22 -9.65
N ALA A 138 7.74 -1.05 -9.07
CA ALA A 138 8.78 -0.14 -8.63
C ALA A 138 9.51 -0.69 -7.39
N ASP A 139 10.80 -0.39 -7.30
CA ASP A 139 11.64 -0.85 -6.19
C ASP A 139 11.30 -0.11 -4.89
N ALA A 140 10.73 -0.85 -3.93
CA ALA A 140 10.39 -0.36 -2.60
C ALA A 140 11.62 0.10 -1.81
N SER A 141 12.77 -0.57 -1.97
CA SER A 141 14.00 -0.26 -1.25
C SER A 141 14.59 1.09 -1.64
N ALA A 142 14.44 1.47 -2.91
CA ALA A 142 14.85 2.77 -3.41
C ALA A 142 14.05 3.90 -2.75
N VAL A 143 12.74 3.72 -2.53
CA VAL A 143 11.89 4.70 -1.86
C VAL A 143 12.24 4.85 -0.39
N LEU A 144 12.47 3.73 0.33
CA LEU A 144 12.91 3.76 1.73
C LEU A 144 14.25 4.47 1.88
N THR A 145 15.22 4.17 1.03
CA THR A 145 16.53 4.84 1.02
C THR A 145 16.40 6.34 0.73
N ALA A 146 15.56 6.70 -0.24
CA ALA A 146 15.28 8.11 -0.55
C ALA A 146 14.61 8.83 0.64
N GLY A 147 13.67 8.17 1.35
CA GLY A 147 13.03 8.73 2.53
C GLY A 147 14.03 9.10 3.63
N VAL A 148 15.01 8.23 3.90
CA VAL A 148 16.09 8.50 4.87
C VAL A 148 16.95 9.68 4.43
N THR A 149 17.16 9.86 3.13
CA THR A 149 18.06 10.90 2.60
C THR A 149 17.39 12.26 2.48
N HIS A 150 16.10 12.27 2.09
CA HIS A 150 15.40 13.49 1.70
C HIS A 150 14.46 14.04 2.78
N ALA A 151 14.10 13.28 3.81
CA ALA A 151 13.30 13.80 4.91
C ALA A 151 14.16 14.28 6.07
N LYS A 152 13.72 15.35 6.77
CA LYS A 152 14.31 15.75 8.06
C LYS A 152 14.16 14.64 9.09
N ARG A 153 12.99 13.99 9.11
CA ARG A 153 12.68 12.84 9.92
C ARG A 153 11.83 11.87 9.10
N PHE A 154 12.23 10.62 9.03
CA PHE A 154 11.50 9.59 8.29
C PHE A 154 10.97 8.52 9.26
N LEU A 155 9.66 8.38 9.29
CA LEU A 155 8.94 7.46 10.17
C LEU A 155 8.09 6.53 9.29
N HIS A 156 8.31 5.24 9.40
CA HIS A 156 7.58 4.24 8.62
C HIS A 156 7.38 2.97 9.40
N ASP A 157 6.25 2.32 9.19
CA ASP A 157 5.93 0.97 9.62
C ASP A 157 4.84 0.39 8.70
N ASP A 158 4.55 -0.89 8.78
CA ASP A 158 3.43 -1.47 8.06
C ASP A 158 2.10 -1.13 8.78
N MET A 159 1.63 0.11 8.55
CA MET A 159 0.38 0.60 9.15
C MET A 159 -0.84 -0.18 8.69
N GLN A 160 -0.79 -0.81 7.51
CA GLN A 160 -1.86 -1.68 7.03
C GLN A 160 -1.92 -2.99 7.81
N ALA A 161 -0.77 -3.59 8.12
CA ALA A 161 -0.71 -4.76 8.98
C ALA A 161 -1.18 -4.44 10.40
N ILE A 162 -0.79 -3.28 10.95
CA ILE A 162 -1.27 -2.79 12.25
C ILE A 162 -2.81 -2.65 12.23
N ALA A 163 -3.36 -2.00 11.21
CA ALA A 163 -4.80 -1.82 11.08
C ALA A 163 -5.54 -3.16 10.98
N ALA A 164 -5.04 -4.10 10.19
CA ALA A 164 -5.61 -5.43 10.04
C ALA A 164 -5.60 -6.23 11.37
N GLN A 165 -4.49 -6.20 12.10
CA GLN A 165 -4.38 -6.87 13.41
C GLN A 165 -5.38 -6.32 14.43
N GLN A 166 -5.63 -5.01 14.40
CA GLN A 166 -6.59 -4.34 15.29
C GLN A 166 -8.02 -4.37 14.75
N ARG A 167 -8.27 -4.96 13.58
CA ARG A 167 -9.57 -4.97 12.88
C ARG A 167 -10.15 -3.57 12.73
N SER A 168 -9.31 -2.66 12.28
CA SER A 168 -9.61 -1.25 12.14
C SER A 168 -9.18 -0.74 10.76
N VAL A 169 -9.17 0.57 10.60
CA VAL A 169 -8.85 1.25 9.34
C VAL A 169 -7.45 1.84 9.36
N LEU A 170 -6.81 1.91 8.18
CA LEU A 170 -5.47 2.45 8.00
C LEU A 170 -5.33 3.88 8.55
N SER A 171 -6.38 4.71 8.41
CA SER A 171 -6.40 6.09 8.94
C SER A 171 -6.18 6.14 10.45
N ALA A 172 -6.65 5.15 11.22
CA ALA A 172 -6.44 5.10 12.67
C ALA A 172 -4.97 4.82 13.03
N ALA A 173 -4.31 3.93 12.30
CA ALA A 173 -2.87 3.67 12.47
C ALA A 173 -2.03 4.89 12.10
N LEU A 174 -2.32 5.55 10.97
CA LEU A 174 -1.63 6.77 10.53
C LEU A 174 -1.87 7.96 11.47
N PHE A 175 -3.07 8.07 12.05
CA PHE A 175 -3.37 9.09 13.06
C PHE A 175 -2.58 8.85 14.34
N GLY A 176 -2.41 7.58 14.73
CA GLY A 176 -1.51 7.19 15.81
C GLY A 176 -0.04 7.51 15.51
N ALA A 177 0.40 7.22 14.28
CA ALA A 177 1.76 7.56 13.85
C ALA A 177 2.02 9.07 13.86
N LEU A 178 1.04 9.89 13.48
CA LEU A 178 1.11 11.35 13.56
C LEU A 178 1.26 11.81 15.03
N ALA A 179 0.49 11.26 15.95
CA ALA A 179 0.62 11.54 17.39
C ALA A 179 2.00 11.09 17.91
N GLY A 180 2.46 9.90 17.52
CA GLY A 180 3.76 9.37 17.89
C GLY A 180 4.95 10.17 17.36
N ALA A 181 4.79 10.83 16.22
CA ALA A 181 5.78 11.76 15.67
C ALA A 181 6.02 12.99 16.57
N ALA A 182 5.02 13.36 17.38
CA ALA A 182 5.07 14.49 18.32
C ALA A 182 5.45 15.83 17.65
N GLU A 183 5.06 16.01 16.39
CA GLU A 183 5.32 17.26 15.65
C GLU A 183 4.23 18.31 15.89
N LEU A 184 2.98 17.87 16.12
CA LEU A 184 1.87 18.77 16.42
C LEU A 184 1.83 19.12 17.92
N PRO A 185 1.42 20.33 18.29
CA PRO A 185 1.40 20.79 19.68
C PRO A 185 0.18 20.27 20.48
N PHE A 186 -0.21 19.01 20.23
CA PHE A 186 -1.38 18.40 20.87
C PHE A 186 -0.96 17.18 21.72
N GLN A 187 -1.66 17.00 22.84
CA GLN A 187 -1.46 15.85 23.72
C GLN A 187 -2.15 14.60 23.17
N ASP A 188 -1.66 13.41 23.50
CA ASP A 188 -2.23 12.14 23.03
C ASP A 188 -3.74 12.04 23.33
N ALA A 189 -4.18 12.50 24.52
CA ALA A 189 -5.58 12.50 24.90
C ALA A 189 -6.48 13.28 23.92
N ALA A 190 -5.98 14.36 23.31
CA ALA A 190 -6.77 15.13 22.34
C ALA A 190 -7.04 14.32 21.04
N TYR A 191 -6.10 13.48 20.63
CA TYR A 191 -6.28 12.55 19.51
C TYR A 191 -7.31 11.47 19.84
N GLU A 192 -7.26 10.91 21.05
CA GLU A 192 -8.22 9.90 21.51
C GLU A 192 -9.64 10.48 21.60
N ASP A 193 -9.77 11.70 22.13
CA ASP A 193 -11.05 12.42 22.18
C ASP A 193 -11.63 12.65 20.77
N THR A 194 -10.77 12.92 19.79
CA THR A 194 -11.19 13.06 18.39
C THR A 194 -11.78 11.76 17.85
N ILE A 195 -11.15 10.62 18.11
CA ILE A 195 -11.67 9.31 17.70
C ILE A 195 -13.01 9.02 18.40
N GLN A 196 -13.13 9.38 19.69
CA GLN A 196 -14.38 9.21 20.44
C GLN A 196 -15.50 10.06 19.84
N ARG A 197 -15.25 11.31 19.50
CA ARG A 197 -16.22 12.19 18.85
C ARG A 197 -16.67 11.70 17.48
N ALA A 198 -15.78 11.07 16.73
CA ALA A 198 -16.11 10.50 15.42
C ALA A 198 -17.20 9.39 15.51
N GLY A 199 -17.28 8.68 16.62
CA GLY A 199 -18.40 7.80 16.97
C GLY A 199 -18.51 6.49 16.19
N ILE A 200 -17.62 6.23 15.20
CA ILE A 200 -17.66 5.04 14.34
C ILE A 200 -16.48 4.13 14.66
N GLY A 201 -16.75 2.88 15.06
CA GLY A 201 -15.71 1.88 15.33
C GLY A 201 -14.70 2.32 16.40
N VAL A 202 -15.14 3.07 17.41
CA VAL A 202 -14.30 3.80 18.37
C VAL A 202 -13.28 2.88 19.04
N GLU A 203 -13.71 1.75 19.61
CA GLU A 203 -12.81 0.85 20.34
C GLU A 203 -11.69 0.28 19.45
N ALA A 204 -12.03 -0.17 18.24
CA ALA A 204 -11.07 -0.70 17.29
C ALA A 204 -10.12 0.41 16.82
N SER A 205 -10.64 1.61 16.57
CA SER A 205 -9.85 2.77 16.15
C SER A 205 -8.91 3.24 17.24
N LEU A 206 -9.31 3.24 18.51
CA LEU A 206 -8.44 3.57 19.65
C LEU A 206 -7.31 2.55 19.81
N ARG A 207 -7.62 1.24 19.73
CA ARG A 207 -6.55 0.22 19.77
C ARG A 207 -5.56 0.37 18.62
N CYS A 208 -6.07 0.63 17.42
CA CYS A 208 -5.25 0.83 16.23
C CYS A 208 -4.40 2.10 16.31
N PHE A 209 -4.99 3.20 16.80
CA PHE A 209 -4.30 4.45 17.10
C PHE A 209 -3.13 4.21 18.07
N GLN A 210 -3.37 3.54 19.19
CA GLN A 210 -2.34 3.24 20.18
C GLN A 210 -1.22 2.38 19.58
N ALA A 211 -1.54 1.39 18.75
CA ALA A 211 -0.54 0.57 18.08
C ALA A 211 0.32 1.40 17.10
N GLY A 212 -0.30 2.28 16.29
CA GLY A 212 0.40 3.19 15.39
C GLY A 212 1.29 4.21 16.12
N LEU A 213 0.81 4.74 17.25
CA LEU A 213 1.56 5.63 18.13
C LEU A 213 2.81 4.94 18.70
N GLN A 214 2.65 3.73 19.18
CA GLN A 214 3.77 2.96 19.76
C GLN A 214 4.81 2.59 18.68
N SER A 215 4.38 2.17 17.50
CA SER A 215 5.29 1.83 16.41
C SER A 215 6.19 3.00 16.00
N THR A 216 5.66 4.21 16.09
CA THR A 216 6.40 5.43 15.72
C THR A 216 7.32 5.90 16.85
N ARG A 217 6.91 5.77 18.11
CA ARG A 217 7.73 6.14 19.27
C ARG A 217 8.86 5.15 19.55
N GLN A 218 8.64 3.89 19.26
CA GLN A 218 9.61 2.81 19.45
C GLN A 218 9.78 2.04 18.15
N PRO A 219 10.44 2.66 17.14
CA PRO A 219 10.58 2.00 15.85
C PRO A 219 11.32 0.68 16.03
N VAL A 220 10.63 -0.42 15.76
CA VAL A 220 11.25 -1.73 15.66
C VAL A 220 12.22 -1.65 14.48
N LYS A 221 13.45 -2.19 14.64
CA LYS A 221 14.35 -2.38 13.49
C LYS A 221 13.64 -3.27 12.48
N GLN A 222 13.12 -2.64 11.43
CA GLN A 222 12.40 -3.36 10.41
C GLN A 222 13.40 -4.00 9.46
N GLU A 223 13.29 -5.31 9.30
CA GLU A 223 13.77 -5.98 8.09
C GLU A 223 12.98 -5.40 6.91
N LEU A 224 13.67 -5.11 5.81
CA LEU A 224 13.07 -4.63 4.56
C LEU A 224 11.82 -5.47 4.26
N VAL A 225 10.68 -4.80 4.14
CA VAL A 225 9.40 -5.46 3.82
C VAL A 225 9.61 -6.29 2.55
N GLN A 226 9.54 -7.61 2.69
CA GLN A 226 9.52 -8.47 1.53
C GLN A 226 8.24 -8.17 0.76
N ASP A 227 8.40 -7.80 -0.51
CA ASP A 227 7.28 -7.56 -1.42
C ASP A 227 6.32 -8.77 -1.40
N PRO A 228 5.06 -8.63 -0.93
CA PRO A 228 4.12 -9.76 -0.87
C PRO A 228 3.85 -10.38 -2.24
N MET A 229 4.08 -9.64 -3.34
CA MET A 229 3.98 -10.16 -4.71
C MET A 229 5.32 -10.65 -5.28
N ALA A 230 6.44 -10.37 -4.62
CA ALA A 230 7.73 -10.98 -4.91
C ALA A 230 7.88 -12.37 -4.29
N THR A 231 6.80 -12.98 -3.80
CA THR A 231 6.83 -14.38 -3.39
C THR A 231 7.25 -15.21 -4.59
N ALA A 232 8.46 -15.77 -4.51
CA ALA A 232 8.89 -16.77 -5.47
C ALA A 232 7.78 -17.83 -5.60
N PRO A 233 7.47 -18.30 -6.80
CA PRO A 233 6.45 -19.31 -6.98
C PRO A 233 6.76 -20.51 -6.09
N ARG A 234 5.72 -21.07 -5.48
CA ARG A 234 5.88 -22.23 -4.59
C ARG A 234 6.62 -23.35 -5.32
N PRO A 235 7.53 -24.07 -4.66
CA PRO A 235 8.17 -25.22 -5.25
C PRO A 235 7.16 -26.16 -5.88
N LEU A 236 7.51 -26.78 -7.00
CA LEU A 236 6.67 -27.81 -7.61
C LEU A 236 6.41 -28.90 -6.56
N PRO A 237 5.15 -29.23 -6.24
CA PRO A 237 4.84 -30.22 -5.23
C PRO A 237 5.35 -31.61 -5.65
N ALA A 238 5.80 -32.43 -4.69
CA ALA A 238 6.28 -33.76 -4.94
C ALA A 238 5.22 -34.69 -5.60
N ARG A 239 3.91 -34.36 -5.41
CA ARG A 239 2.78 -35.06 -6.00
C ARG A 239 1.67 -34.08 -6.31
N ALA A 240 0.96 -34.27 -7.43
CA ALA A 240 -0.20 -33.45 -7.76
C ALA A 240 -1.37 -33.73 -6.79
N ALA A 241 -2.16 -32.70 -6.50
CA ALA A 241 -3.35 -32.82 -5.66
C ALA A 241 -4.45 -33.72 -6.30
N ALA A 242 -4.52 -33.71 -7.63
CA ALA A 242 -5.44 -34.56 -8.39
C ALA A 242 -4.66 -35.56 -9.29
N ALA A 243 -5.05 -36.80 -9.28
CA ALA A 243 -4.39 -37.89 -10.05
C ALA A 243 -4.30 -37.56 -11.54
N GLN A 244 -5.29 -36.88 -12.10
CA GLN A 244 -5.34 -36.47 -13.50
C GLN A 244 -4.28 -35.41 -13.88
N VAL A 245 -3.75 -34.67 -12.91
CA VAL A 245 -2.72 -33.63 -13.11
C VAL A 245 -1.31 -34.20 -12.97
N GLU A 246 -1.17 -35.38 -12.37
CA GLU A 246 0.14 -35.97 -12.12
C GLU A 246 0.97 -36.18 -13.39
N PRO A 247 0.41 -36.61 -14.54
CA PRO A 247 1.19 -36.70 -15.78
C PRO A 247 1.80 -35.36 -16.23
N LEU A 248 1.07 -34.25 -16.05
CA LEU A 248 1.53 -32.92 -16.41
C LEU A 248 2.64 -32.43 -15.44
N ARG A 249 2.48 -32.71 -14.16
CA ARG A 249 3.52 -32.44 -13.16
C ARG A 249 4.81 -33.21 -13.46
N ALA A 250 4.69 -34.51 -13.71
CA ALA A 250 5.82 -35.39 -14.06
C ALA A 250 6.52 -34.93 -15.37
N ARG A 251 5.73 -34.40 -16.32
CA ARG A 251 6.25 -33.83 -17.55
C ARG A 251 7.13 -32.60 -17.28
N ILE A 252 6.75 -31.72 -16.34
CA ILE A 252 7.59 -30.59 -15.92
C ILE A 252 8.93 -31.08 -15.38
N GLU A 253 8.93 -32.07 -14.50
CA GLU A 253 10.19 -32.61 -13.93
C GLU A 253 11.10 -33.24 -14.98
N LYS A 254 10.51 -33.88 -15.99
CA LYS A 254 11.27 -34.62 -17.01
C LYS A 254 11.82 -33.72 -18.13
N GLU A 255 11.06 -32.73 -18.57
CA GLU A 255 11.34 -31.95 -19.77
C GLU A 255 12.07 -30.64 -19.51
N PHE A 256 12.04 -30.13 -18.27
CA PHE A 256 12.56 -28.80 -17.96
C PHE A 256 13.60 -28.82 -16.83
N PRO A 257 14.53 -27.83 -16.81
CA PRO A 257 15.50 -27.70 -15.74
C PRO A 257 14.83 -27.33 -14.42
N ARG A 258 15.45 -27.79 -13.32
CA ARG A 258 14.91 -27.63 -11.96
C ARG A 258 14.57 -26.20 -11.58
N GLU A 259 15.37 -25.25 -12.06
CA GLU A 259 15.20 -23.82 -11.83
C GLU A 259 13.86 -23.29 -12.38
N CYS A 260 13.33 -23.91 -13.42
CA CYS A 260 12.06 -23.53 -14.04
C CYS A 260 10.83 -24.21 -13.41
N HIS A 261 10.99 -25.25 -12.61
CA HIS A 261 9.89 -26.07 -12.12
C HIS A 261 8.85 -25.29 -11.34
N ALA A 262 9.25 -24.39 -10.44
CA ALA A 262 8.35 -23.61 -9.63
C ALA A 262 7.48 -22.67 -10.48
N MET A 263 8.06 -21.98 -11.45
CA MET A 263 7.33 -21.07 -12.34
C MET A 263 6.42 -21.81 -13.31
N LEU A 264 6.90 -22.93 -13.88
CA LEU A 264 6.08 -23.80 -14.74
C LEU A 264 4.89 -24.40 -13.97
N GLY A 265 5.12 -24.83 -12.72
CA GLY A 265 4.06 -25.31 -11.82
C GLY A 265 3.00 -24.25 -11.56
N ALA A 266 3.41 -23.02 -11.26
CA ALA A 266 2.49 -21.88 -11.07
C ALA A 266 1.72 -21.55 -12.36
N GLY A 267 2.40 -21.54 -13.51
CA GLY A 267 1.77 -21.34 -14.81
C GLY A 267 0.78 -22.42 -15.16
N LEU A 268 1.16 -23.69 -14.94
CA LEU A 268 0.27 -24.83 -15.15
C LEU A 268 -0.98 -24.75 -14.26
N GLN A 269 -0.81 -24.46 -12.97
CA GLN A 269 -1.94 -24.26 -12.05
C GLN A 269 -2.90 -23.20 -12.58
N ARG A 270 -2.38 -22.04 -13.01
CA ARG A 270 -3.18 -20.93 -13.53
C ARG A 270 -4.03 -21.33 -14.74
N VAL A 271 -3.46 -22.04 -15.71
CA VAL A 271 -4.20 -22.45 -16.93
C VAL A 271 -5.18 -23.58 -16.67
N LEU A 272 -4.87 -24.49 -15.72
CA LEU A 272 -5.82 -25.54 -15.27
C LEU A 272 -7.02 -24.93 -14.53
N GLU A 273 -6.79 -23.93 -13.68
CA GLU A 273 -7.87 -23.21 -13.00
C GLU A 273 -8.69 -22.34 -13.96
N PHE A 274 -8.08 -21.90 -15.05
CA PHE A 274 -8.76 -21.09 -16.06
C PHE A 274 -9.69 -21.93 -16.93
N GLN A 275 -9.26 -23.10 -17.38
CA GLN A 275 -10.05 -23.94 -18.28
C GLN A 275 -10.06 -25.41 -17.86
N ASP A 276 -9.10 -26.23 -18.32
CA ASP A 276 -9.10 -27.69 -18.10
C ASP A 276 -7.70 -28.32 -18.29
N ILE A 277 -7.69 -29.67 -18.24
CA ILE A 277 -6.44 -30.47 -18.40
C ILE A 277 -5.88 -30.36 -19.82
N ALA A 278 -6.75 -30.33 -20.84
CA ALA A 278 -6.30 -30.21 -22.23
C ALA A 278 -5.60 -28.89 -22.45
N TYR A 279 -6.07 -27.81 -21.82
CA TYR A 279 -5.44 -26.50 -21.86
C TYR A 279 -4.09 -26.47 -21.11
N GLY A 280 -4.00 -27.24 -20.01
CA GLY A 280 -2.73 -27.48 -19.33
C GLY A 280 -1.71 -28.23 -20.21
N CYS A 281 -2.14 -29.21 -21.01
CA CYS A 281 -1.29 -29.85 -22.00
C CYS A 281 -0.78 -28.87 -23.05
N GLU A 282 -1.67 -28.05 -23.60
CA GLU A 282 -1.31 -27.02 -24.58
C GLU A 282 -0.28 -26.03 -24.04
N TYR A 283 -0.44 -25.59 -22.79
CA TYR A 283 0.54 -24.75 -22.12
C TYR A 283 1.93 -25.40 -22.10
N LEU A 284 2.02 -26.66 -21.68
CA LEU A 284 3.31 -27.36 -21.62
C LEU A 284 3.91 -27.64 -23.01
N GLU A 285 3.11 -27.83 -24.05
CA GLU A 285 3.59 -27.96 -25.42
C GLU A 285 4.23 -26.67 -25.91
N ARG A 286 3.56 -25.53 -25.69
CA ARG A 286 4.10 -24.20 -25.99
C ARG A 286 5.40 -23.95 -25.22
N MET A 287 5.43 -24.32 -23.95
CA MET A 287 6.61 -24.16 -23.11
C MET A 287 7.77 -25.03 -23.54
N SER A 288 7.51 -26.29 -23.95
CA SER A 288 8.53 -27.20 -24.48
C SER A 288 9.17 -26.63 -25.75
N THR A 289 8.35 -26.11 -26.68
CA THR A 289 8.82 -25.45 -27.89
C THR A 289 9.73 -24.25 -27.58
N LEU A 290 9.27 -23.35 -26.69
CA LEU A 290 10.06 -22.16 -26.30
C LEU A 290 11.35 -22.54 -25.56
N HIS A 291 11.32 -23.57 -24.74
CA HIS A 291 12.50 -24.08 -24.03
C HIS A 291 13.55 -24.61 -25.01
N GLN A 292 13.15 -25.40 -25.99
CA GLN A 292 14.04 -25.92 -27.03
C GLN A 292 14.67 -24.79 -27.84
N HIS A 293 13.90 -23.79 -28.23
CA HIS A 293 14.45 -22.58 -28.86
C HIS A 293 15.44 -21.85 -27.96
N GLY A 294 15.14 -21.71 -26.68
CA GLY A 294 16.05 -21.10 -25.70
C GLY A 294 17.39 -21.87 -25.61
N LEU A 295 17.34 -23.21 -25.55
CA LEU A 295 18.54 -24.06 -25.53
C LEU A 295 19.40 -23.87 -26.78
N ALA A 296 18.77 -23.84 -27.96
CA ALA A 296 19.47 -23.65 -29.23
C ALA A 296 20.22 -22.30 -29.30
N HIS A 297 19.82 -21.31 -28.49
CA HIS A 297 20.43 -19.98 -28.44
C HIS A 297 21.19 -19.68 -27.14
N GLY A 298 21.70 -20.72 -26.49
CA GLY A 298 22.55 -20.56 -25.30
C GLY A 298 21.83 -20.32 -23.98
N GLY A 299 20.55 -20.63 -23.90
CA GLY A 299 19.71 -20.39 -22.70
C GLY A 299 20.24 -21.05 -21.43
N ALA A 300 20.92 -22.19 -21.53
CA ALA A 300 21.57 -22.85 -20.39
C ALA A 300 22.66 -21.97 -19.73
N ALA A 301 23.43 -21.23 -20.52
CA ALA A 301 24.47 -20.32 -20.01
C ALA A 301 23.86 -19.08 -19.28
N HIS A 302 22.60 -18.80 -19.52
CA HIS A 302 21.87 -17.67 -18.93
C HIS A 302 20.80 -18.12 -17.93
N ALA A 303 21.02 -19.20 -17.19
CA ALA A 303 20.12 -19.73 -16.15
C ALA A 303 18.66 -19.89 -16.63
N HIS A 304 18.45 -20.21 -17.90
CA HIS A 304 17.14 -20.41 -18.53
C HIS A 304 16.15 -19.22 -18.39
N LEU A 305 16.66 -17.98 -18.30
CA LEU A 305 15.84 -16.77 -18.08
C LEU A 305 14.71 -16.63 -19.09
N ALA A 306 14.96 -16.96 -20.38
CA ALA A 306 13.91 -16.92 -21.41
C ALA A 306 12.77 -17.91 -21.11
N THR A 307 13.10 -19.13 -20.68
CA THR A 307 12.12 -20.14 -20.28
C THR A 307 11.34 -19.72 -19.04
N LEU A 308 12.01 -19.14 -18.04
CA LEU A 308 11.38 -18.62 -16.82
C LEU A 308 10.38 -17.49 -17.14
N ALA A 309 10.81 -16.53 -17.96
CA ALA A 309 9.94 -15.44 -18.39
C ALA A 309 8.75 -15.97 -19.20
N ALA A 310 8.99 -16.87 -20.16
CA ALA A 310 7.94 -17.50 -20.95
C ALA A 310 6.95 -18.28 -20.07
N ALA A 311 7.41 -19.03 -19.07
CA ALA A 311 6.53 -19.79 -18.17
C ALA A 311 5.49 -18.90 -17.48
N ARG A 312 5.89 -17.70 -17.09
CA ARG A 312 4.98 -16.71 -16.51
C ARG A 312 4.04 -16.11 -17.56
N TRP A 313 4.61 -15.56 -18.63
CA TRP A 313 3.84 -14.72 -19.55
C TRP A 313 2.96 -15.49 -20.52
N VAL A 314 3.33 -16.71 -20.90
CA VAL A 314 2.47 -17.60 -21.69
C VAL A 314 1.25 -17.99 -20.86
N ALA A 315 1.41 -18.35 -19.59
CA ALA A 315 0.27 -18.67 -18.73
C ALA A 315 -0.66 -17.46 -18.54
N VAL A 316 -0.11 -16.26 -18.40
CA VAL A 316 -0.91 -15.01 -18.31
C VAL A 316 -1.65 -14.75 -19.63
N ALA A 317 -0.99 -14.89 -20.79
CA ALA A 317 -1.59 -14.69 -22.09
C ALA A 317 -2.67 -15.72 -22.41
N MET A 318 -2.54 -16.95 -21.89
CA MET A 318 -3.52 -18.02 -22.02
C MET A 318 -4.72 -17.89 -21.05
N SER A 319 -4.71 -16.95 -20.12
CA SER A 319 -5.73 -16.86 -19.05
C SER A 319 -6.08 -15.39 -18.75
N TYR A 320 -6.76 -14.74 -19.71
CA TYR A 320 -7.28 -13.40 -19.51
C TYR A 320 -8.62 -13.39 -18.75
N ASP A 321 -8.93 -12.30 -18.08
CA ASP A 321 -10.13 -12.16 -17.29
C ASP A 321 -11.23 -11.45 -18.12
N ASP A 322 -12.21 -12.23 -18.62
CA ASP A 322 -13.46 -11.73 -19.15
C ASP A 322 -14.52 -11.58 -18.06
N VAL A 323 -15.70 -11.05 -18.43
CA VAL A 323 -16.81 -10.82 -17.47
C VAL A 323 -17.24 -12.09 -16.76
N ILE A 324 -17.27 -13.23 -17.47
CA ILE A 324 -17.69 -14.54 -16.92
C ILE A 324 -16.65 -15.02 -15.93
N ARG A 325 -15.38 -14.93 -16.28
CA ARG A 325 -14.26 -15.31 -15.40
C ARG A 325 -14.20 -14.43 -14.15
N VAL A 326 -14.38 -13.13 -14.30
CA VAL A 326 -14.43 -12.20 -13.17
C VAL A 326 -15.60 -12.54 -12.24
N ALA A 327 -16.78 -12.81 -12.78
CA ALA A 327 -17.94 -13.23 -11.99
C ALA A 327 -17.67 -14.55 -11.24
N GLU A 328 -17.07 -15.54 -11.90
CA GLU A 328 -16.69 -16.82 -11.29
C GLU A 328 -15.70 -16.61 -10.14
N LEU A 329 -14.63 -15.83 -10.35
CA LEU A 329 -13.65 -15.53 -9.32
C LEU A 329 -14.27 -14.81 -8.11
N LYS A 330 -15.21 -13.89 -8.35
CA LYS A 330 -15.89 -13.13 -7.31
C LYS A 330 -16.89 -13.94 -6.49
N THR A 331 -17.45 -15.00 -7.06
CA THR A 331 -18.43 -15.87 -6.38
C THR A 331 -17.83 -17.12 -5.75
N ARG A 332 -16.52 -17.32 -5.84
CA ARG A 332 -15.84 -18.48 -5.26
C ARG A 332 -16.00 -18.55 -3.74
N TRP A 333 -16.28 -19.75 -3.24
CA TRP A 333 -16.34 -20.03 -1.81
C TRP A 333 -15.09 -19.59 -1.04
N GLN A 334 -13.90 -19.83 -1.58
CA GLN A 334 -12.63 -19.43 -0.97
C GLN A 334 -12.54 -17.91 -0.79
N ARG A 335 -13.08 -17.12 -1.72
CA ARG A 335 -13.15 -15.66 -1.58
C ARG A 335 -14.07 -15.27 -0.43
N THR A 336 -15.25 -15.89 -0.35
CA THR A 336 -16.20 -15.63 0.74
C THR A 336 -15.58 -15.95 2.11
N GLN A 337 -14.87 -17.07 2.22
CA GLN A 337 -14.17 -17.44 3.46
C GLN A 337 -13.11 -16.41 3.83
N ARG A 338 -12.26 -16.02 2.88
CA ARG A 338 -11.23 -14.99 3.12
C ARG A 338 -11.85 -13.66 3.55
N LEU A 339 -12.92 -13.21 2.90
CA LEU A 339 -13.64 -12.00 3.30
C LEU A 339 -14.19 -12.09 4.73
N ARG A 340 -14.74 -13.25 5.12
CA ARG A 340 -15.20 -13.49 6.49
C ARG A 340 -14.05 -13.39 7.50
N GLU A 341 -12.90 -13.96 7.16
CA GLU A 341 -11.69 -13.89 8.00
C GLU A 341 -11.17 -12.46 8.10
N GLU A 342 -11.10 -11.73 6.99
CA GLU A 342 -10.64 -10.33 6.93
C GLU A 342 -11.50 -9.40 7.79
N VAL A 343 -12.83 -9.56 7.77
CA VAL A 343 -13.74 -8.75 8.61
C VAL A 343 -13.97 -9.33 10.01
N GLY A 344 -13.39 -10.50 10.30
CA GLY A 344 -13.54 -11.18 11.59
C GLY A 344 -14.96 -11.66 11.90
N ALA A 345 -15.75 -11.96 10.86
CA ALA A 345 -17.14 -12.38 11.02
C ALA A 345 -17.25 -13.78 11.65
N GLY A 346 -18.11 -13.93 12.65
CA GLY A 346 -18.48 -15.19 13.27
C GLY A 346 -19.29 -16.12 12.36
N ARG A 347 -19.51 -17.36 12.81
CA ARG A 347 -20.23 -18.37 12.00
C ARG A 347 -21.67 -17.97 11.68
N ASP A 348 -22.32 -17.26 12.59
CA ASP A 348 -23.74 -16.89 12.49
C ASP A 348 -23.95 -15.47 11.92
N GLU A 349 -22.89 -14.82 11.51
CA GLU A 349 -22.96 -13.48 10.91
C GLU A 349 -23.00 -13.55 9.39
N VAL A 350 -23.81 -12.69 8.78
CA VAL A 350 -23.93 -12.55 7.32
C VAL A 350 -22.92 -11.52 6.83
N VAL A 351 -22.04 -11.92 5.92
CA VAL A 351 -21.11 -11.02 5.25
C VAL A 351 -21.61 -10.76 3.84
N GLY A 352 -21.90 -9.49 3.54
CA GLY A 352 -22.19 -9.01 2.19
C GLY A 352 -21.03 -8.16 1.66
N SER A 353 -20.70 -8.30 0.40
CA SER A 353 -19.78 -7.42 -0.30
C SER A 353 -20.52 -6.58 -1.34
N VAL A 354 -20.23 -5.28 -1.38
CA VAL A 354 -20.70 -4.37 -2.43
C VAL A 354 -19.48 -3.87 -3.16
N GLU A 355 -19.46 -4.03 -4.47
CA GLU A 355 -18.36 -3.58 -5.31
C GLU A 355 -18.85 -2.41 -6.18
N PHE A 356 -18.10 -1.33 -6.18
CA PHE A 356 -18.33 -0.16 -7.04
C PHE A 356 -17.35 -0.22 -8.22
N PHE A 357 -17.84 0.05 -9.42
CA PHE A 357 -17.08 0.05 -10.66
C PHE A 357 -16.79 1.47 -11.13
#